data_96ab46df1519acd9b1a034a5eee35c64
#
_entry.id   96ab46df1519acd9b1a034a5eee35c64
#
_cell.length_a   1.000
_cell.length_b   1.000
_cell.length_c   1.000
_cell.angle_alpha   90.00
_cell.angle_beta   90.00
_cell.angle_gamma   90.00
#
_symmetry.space_group_name_H-M   'P 1'
#
loop_
_entity.id
_entity.type
_entity.pdbx_description
1 polymer ?
#
loop_
_entity_poly.entity_id
_entity_poly.type
_entity_poly.pdbx_seq_one_letter_code
_entity_poly.pdbx_strand_id
1 'polypeptide(L)'
;MVLAGAFTAFAQDAQTVAAEAAAALSQAEEVPVETPKPKYWTNTIQTNINFGQTYLSQWAAGGYNTVTLAGNVDAKANYAKDKMIWNNRLQLDYGTLYSADKPIFQKNKDRIYFESKWGFETPIQHLSYSANFDFKTQFGDNFKYGTPVSDGTTEPTKQDWLNARTIQSGLFSPAYMNLGLGLLWTPKPWFSLNVAPLTGGVVIVSDVALRDKYGMEGTAFDTEGKATAWKPSRFEFGAQVKADMSWIINDNFTYTTQLALFYNYLTPKVEPRITWDNKVFWKLAKYFALTLSTNLIYDPLVKVKDTNNDGEADIKGVQFKEYLEFGFTYTISHKR
;
A
#
# COMPACT_ATOMS: atom_id res chain seq x y z
N MET A 1 36.91 -19.53 -53.43
CA MET A 1 37.93 -20.03 -52.50
C MET A 1 38.31 -18.95 -51.45
N VAL A 2 37.30 -18.26 -50.87
CA VAL A 2 37.49 -17.16 -49.88
C VAL A 2 36.67 -17.39 -48.59
N LEU A 3 35.82 -18.42 -48.52
CA LEU A 3 34.97 -18.70 -47.36
C LEU A 3 35.55 -19.70 -46.35
N ALA A 4 36.67 -20.37 -46.66
CA ALA A 4 37.28 -21.32 -45.73
C ALA A 4 38.32 -20.70 -44.76
N GLY A 5 38.81 -19.47 -45.06
CA GLY A 5 39.80 -18.80 -44.18
C GLY A 5 39.22 -18.06 -42.99
N ALA A 6 37.92 -17.70 -43.01
CA ALA A 6 37.29 -16.96 -41.92
C ALA A 6 36.91 -17.87 -40.72
N PHE A 7 36.59 -19.13 -40.95
CA PHE A 7 36.19 -20.06 -39.88
C PHE A 7 37.36 -20.57 -39.06
N THR A 8 38.58 -20.61 -39.63
CA THR A 8 39.80 -21.03 -38.92
C THR A 8 40.36 -19.95 -37.99
N ALA A 9 40.17 -18.66 -38.33
CA ALA A 9 40.59 -17.57 -37.44
C ALA A 9 39.69 -17.46 -36.18
N PHE A 10 38.40 -17.64 -36.31
CA PHE A 10 37.50 -17.64 -35.15
C PHE A 10 37.66 -18.85 -34.23
N ALA A 11 38.05 -20.00 -34.75
CA ALA A 11 38.34 -21.20 -33.94
C ALA A 11 39.68 -21.08 -33.17
N GLN A 12 40.65 -20.37 -33.71
CA GLN A 12 41.92 -20.11 -33.06
C GLN A 12 41.80 -19.08 -31.94
N ASP A 13 41.02 -18.02 -32.12
CA ASP A 13 40.71 -17.04 -31.07
C ASP A 13 39.92 -17.66 -29.91
N ALA A 14 38.97 -18.55 -30.20
CA ALA A 14 38.18 -19.23 -29.17
C ALA A 14 39.04 -20.20 -28.32
N GLN A 15 40.04 -20.83 -28.91
CA GLN A 15 40.96 -21.72 -28.16
C GLN A 15 41.98 -20.94 -27.30
N THR A 16 42.46 -19.79 -27.76
CA THR A 16 43.33 -18.91 -26.97
C THR A 16 42.56 -18.28 -25.79
N VAL A 17 41.36 -17.81 -25.98
CA VAL A 17 40.49 -17.27 -24.90
C VAL A 17 40.13 -18.37 -23.88
N ALA A 18 39.87 -19.59 -24.35
CA ALA A 18 39.60 -20.72 -23.44
C ALA A 18 40.84 -21.14 -22.63
N ALA A 19 42.05 -21.08 -23.25
CA ALA A 19 43.31 -21.38 -22.56
C ALA A 19 43.66 -20.27 -21.53
N GLU A 20 43.46 -19.02 -21.85
CA GLU A 20 43.66 -17.90 -20.94
C GLU A 20 42.66 -17.93 -19.76
N ALA A 21 41.41 -18.28 -20.01
CA ALA A 21 40.39 -18.46 -18.98
C ALA A 21 40.72 -19.65 -18.06
N ALA A 22 41.24 -20.76 -18.61
CA ALA A 22 41.68 -21.91 -17.82
C ALA A 22 42.93 -21.58 -16.99
N ALA A 23 43.88 -20.80 -17.53
CA ALA A 23 45.06 -20.34 -16.78
C ALA A 23 44.69 -19.34 -15.68
N ALA A 24 43.71 -18.45 -15.90
CA ALA A 24 43.19 -17.56 -14.89
C ALA A 24 42.45 -18.28 -13.77
N LEU A 25 41.71 -19.35 -14.10
CA LEU A 25 41.04 -20.20 -13.13
C LEU A 25 42.05 -21.06 -12.29
N SER A 26 43.17 -21.46 -12.87
CA SER A 26 44.19 -22.19 -12.13
C SER A 26 45.09 -21.33 -11.24
N GLN A 27 45.11 -20.01 -11.45
CA GLN A 27 45.77 -19.00 -10.63
C GLN A 27 44.82 -18.35 -9.60
N ALA A 28 43.55 -18.73 -9.57
CA ALA A 28 42.65 -18.34 -8.51
C ALA A 28 43.14 -18.96 -7.22
N GLU A 29 43.85 -18.15 -6.43
CA GLU A 29 44.26 -18.46 -5.06
C GLU A 29 43.03 -19.01 -4.32
N GLU A 30 43.15 -20.11 -3.60
CA GLU A 30 42.06 -20.63 -2.75
C GLU A 30 41.64 -19.52 -1.81
N VAL A 31 40.56 -18.84 -2.18
CA VAL A 31 39.94 -17.87 -1.30
C VAL A 31 39.54 -18.63 -0.03
N PRO A 32 40.05 -18.23 1.14
CA PRO A 32 39.68 -18.90 2.38
C PRO A 32 38.19 -19.04 2.42
N VAL A 33 37.67 -20.26 2.61
CA VAL A 33 36.22 -20.50 2.76
C VAL A 33 35.80 -19.75 4.01
N GLU A 34 35.41 -18.49 3.84
CA GLU A 34 34.80 -17.72 4.93
C GLU A 34 33.61 -18.55 5.39
N THR A 35 33.63 -18.97 6.65
CA THR A 35 32.44 -19.56 7.28
C THR A 35 31.28 -18.60 7.06
N PRO A 36 30.18 -19.05 6.43
CA PRO A 36 29.08 -18.15 6.07
C PRO A 36 28.63 -17.40 7.32
N LYS A 37 28.76 -16.08 7.34
CA LYS A 37 28.27 -15.24 8.44
C LYS A 37 26.78 -15.54 8.67
N PRO A 38 26.34 -15.71 9.92
CA PRO A 38 24.95 -16.03 10.21
C PRO A 38 24.02 -15.01 9.55
N LYS A 39 23.02 -15.49 8.83
CA LYS A 39 22.07 -14.63 8.09
C LYS A 39 20.89 -14.29 8.99
N TYR A 40 20.87 -13.09 9.52
CA TYR A 40 19.82 -12.61 10.43
C TYR A 40 18.69 -11.86 9.71
N TRP A 41 18.92 -11.40 8.48
CA TRP A 41 17.98 -10.68 7.68
C TRP A 41 17.35 -11.52 6.58
N THR A 42 16.03 -11.40 6.42
CA THR A 42 15.28 -11.91 5.27
C THR A 42 14.56 -10.74 4.60
N ASN A 43 14.95 -10.44 3.37
CA ASN A 43 14.40 -9.36 2.59
C ASN A 43 13.55 -9.91 1.44
N THR A 44 12.40 -9.31 1.19
CA THR A 44 11.54 -9.66 0.06
C THR A 44 10.99 -8.38 -0.55
N ILE A 45 11.06 -8.27 -1.87
CA ILE A 45 10.43 -7.19 -2.63
C ILE A 45 9.52 -7.85 -3.68
N GLN A 46 8.25 -7.56 -3.61
CA GLN A 46 7.27 -7.95 -4.61
C GLN A 46 6.77 -6.70 -5.33
N THR A 47 6.81 -6.72 -6.66
CA THR A 47 6.30 -5.65 -7.51
C THR A 47 5.22 -6.21 -8.43
N ASN A 48 4.16 -5.44 -8.64
CA ASN A 48 3.13 -5.77 -9.62
C ASN A 48 2.84 -4.54 -10.48
N ILE A 49 2.62 -4.76 -11.77
CA ILE A 49 2.16 -3.77 -12.73
C ILE A 49 0.92 -4.34 -13.40
N ASN A 50 -0.19 -3.64 -13.27
CA ASN A 50 -1.48 -4.05 -13.78
C ASN A 50 -1.91 -3.07 -14.87
N PHE A 51 -2.36 -3.61 -15.99
CA PHE A 51 -2.90 -2.87 -17.12
C PHE A 51 -4.30 -3.39 -17.43
N GLY A 52 -5.23 -2.47 -17.67
CA GLY A 52 -6.58 -2.79 -18.12
C GLY A 52 -6.98 -1.86 -19.24
N GLN A 53 -7.69 -2.39 -20.25
CA GLN A 53 -8.23 -1.63 -21.36
C GLN A 53 -9.62 -2.12 -21.70
N THR A 54 -10.53 -1.17 -21.97
CA THR A 54 -11.79 -1.42 -22.65
C THR A 54 -11.79 -0.62 -23.95
N TYR A 55 -11.97 -1.28 -25.07
CA TYR A 55 -12.11 -0.64 -26.38
C TYR A 55 -13.46 -1.02 -27.01
N LEU A 56 -14.23 -0.02 -27.37
CA LEU A 56 -15.55 -0.15 -27.95
C LEU A 56 -15.52 0.48 -29.35
N SER A 57 -15.93 -0.27 -30.36
CA SER A 57 -16.12 0.22 -31.72
C SER A 57 -17.49 -0.21 -32.21
N GLN A 58 -18.33 0.73 -32.62
CA GLN A 58 -19.70 0.48 -33.09
C GLN A 58 -20.56 -0.34 -32.10
N TRP A 59 -20.29 -0.18 -30.78
CA TRP A 59 -20.95 -0.92 -29.71
C TRP A 59 -22.25 -0.23 -29.28
N ALA A 60 -23.42 -0.85 -29.60
CA ALA A 60 -24.74 -0.22 -29.39
C ALA A 60 -25.22 -0.27 -27.92
N ALA A 61 -24.66 -1.13 -27.07
CA ALA A 61 -25.13 -1.32 -25.70
C ALA A 61 -24.59 -0.28 -24.68
N GLY A 62 -23.87 0.75 -25.16
CA GLY A 62 -23.30 1.81 -24.31
C GLY A 62 -21.97 1.39 -23.67
N GLY A 63 -21.38 2.32 -22.90
CA GLY A 63 -20.05 2.19 -22.27
C GLY A 63 -19.05 3.16 -22.86
N TYR A 64 -17.82 3.17 -22.31
CA TYR A 64 -16.77 4.08 -22.74
C TYR A 64 -15.43 3.34 -22.92
N ASN A 65 -14.58 3.88 -23.81
CA ASN A 65 -13.20 3.44 -23.91
C ASN A 65 -12.46 3.84 -22.63
N THR A 66 -11.81 2.86 -21.98
CA THR A 66 -11.08 3.09 -20.73
C THR A 66 -9.67 2.50 -20.81
N VAL A 67 -8.74 3.14 -20.12
CA VAL A 67 -7.39 2.63 -19.86
C VAL A 67 -7.09 2.77 -18.38
N THR A 68 -6.64 1.69 -17.76
CA THR A 68 -6.22 1.66 -16.36
C THR A 68 -4.78 1.19 -16.28
N LEU A 69 -3.95 1.91 -15.53
CA LEU A 69 -2.60 1.51 -15.19
C LEU A 69 -2.42 1.62 -13.68
N ALA A 70 -1.94 0.54 -13.06
CA ALA A 70 -1.64 0.54 -11.63
C ALA A 70 -0.35 -0.22 -11.35
N GLY A 71 0.40 0.26 -10.36
CA GLY A 71 1.60 -0.40 -9.85
C GLY A 71 1.55 -0.51 -8.34
N ASN A 72 2.14 -1.57 -7.80
CA ASN A 72 2.40 -1.67 -6.37
C ASN A 72 3.79 -2.25 -6.08
N VAL A 73 4.31 -1.88 -4.91
CA VAL A 73 5.53 -2.42 -4.31
C VAL A 73 5.20 -2.84 -2.89
N ASP A 74 5.53 -4.07 -2.52
CA ASP A 74 5.48 -4.59 -1.13
C ASP A 74 6.88 -5.07 -0.77
N ALA A 75 7.60 -4.27 0.01
CA ALA A 75 8.95 -4.55 0.46
C ALA A 75 8.96 -4.91 1.94
N LYS A 76 9.62 -6.02 2.28
CA LYS A 76 9.77 -6.51 3.66
C LYS A 76 11.24 -6.70 3.99
N ALA A 77 11.63 -6.29 5.19
CA ALA A 77 12.95 -6.51 5.75
C ALA A 77 12.78 -7.03 7.19
N ASN A 78 12.96 -8.33 7.38
CA ASN A 78 12.75 -9.02 8.64
C ASN A 78 14.09 -9.46 9.23
N TYR A 79 14.35 -9.01 10.45
CA TYR A 79 15.50 -9.39 11.24
C TYR A 79 15.09 -10.34 12.35
N ALA A 80 15.86 -11.40 12.55
CA ALA A 80 15.69 -12.31 13.68
C ALA A 80 17.09 -12.76 14.17
N LYS A 81 17.37 -12.48 15.45
CA LYS A 81 18.57 -12.94 16.16
C LYS A 81 18.26 -13.13 17.62
N ASP A 82 18.66 -14.28 18.15
CA ASP A 82 18.44 -14.66 19.55
C ASP A 82 16.97 -14.49 19.96
N LYS A 83 16.69 -13.58 20.90
CA LYS A 83 15.34 -13.27 21.41
C LYS A 83 14.70 -12.04 20.72
N MET A 84 15.40 -11.44 19.74
CA MET A 84 14.95 -10.21 19.11
C MET A 84 14.43 -10.47 17.70
N ILE A 85 13.26 -9.93 17.40
CA ILE A 85 12.71 -9.83 16.05
C ILE A 85 12.47 -8.36 15.70
N TRP A 86 12.69 -8.00 14.43
CA TRP A 86 12.39 -6.67 13.93
C TRP A 86 11.90 -6.77 12.49
N ASN A 87 10.62 -6.56 12.32
CA ASN A 87 9.94 -6.71 11.03
C ASN A 87 9.57 -5.35 10.48
N ASN A 88 10.03 -5.05 9.28
CA ASN A 88 9.73 -3.82 8.57
C ASN A 88 8.99 -4.13 7.29
N ARG A 89 7.99 -3.31 6.93
CA ARG A 89 7.23 -3.42 5.70
C ARG A 89 6.94 -2.04 5.11
N LEU A 90 7.20 -1.89 3.83
CA LEU A 90 6.82 -0.73 3.04
C LEU A 90 5.89 -1.18 1.91
N GLN A 91 4.70 -0.57 1.85
CA GLN A 91 3.75 -0.76 0.75
C GLN A 91 3.52 0.56 0.04
N LEU A 92 3.66 0.52 -1.27
CA LEU A 92 3.44 1.65 -2.17
C LEU A 92 2.45 1.20 -3.24
N ASP A 93 1.30 1.88 -3.33
CA ASP A 93 0.30 1.63 -4.38
C ASP A 93 0.03 2.94 -5.12
N TYR A 94 0.05 2.91 -6.44
CA TYR A 94 -0.37 4.02 -7.27
C TYR A 94 -1.07 3.52 -8.52
N GLY A 95 -2.18 4.17 -8.88
CA GLY A 95 -2.92 3.78 -10.08
C GLY A 95 -3.77 4.92 -10.62
N THR A 96 -3.94 4.91 -11.94
CA THR A 96 -4.72 5.89 -12.70
C THR A 96 -5.69 5.20 -13.63
N LEU A 97 -6.82 5.85 -13.85
CA LEU A 97 -7.86 5.50 -14.81
C LEU A 97 -8.06 6.67 -15.76
N TYR A 98 -8.07 6.42 -17.05
CA TYR A 98 -8.59 7.32 -18.08
C TYR A 98 -9.88 6.73 -18.65
N SER A 99 -10.90 7.55 -18.84
CA SER A 99 -12.15 7.17 -19.49
C SER A 99 -12.55 8.23 -20.52
N ALA A 100 -13.06 7.80 -21.67
CA ALA A 100 -13.36 8.72 -22.77
C ALA A 100 -14.52 9.68 -22.46
N ASP A 101 -15.43 9.30 -21.55
CA ASP A 101 -16.53 10.20 -21.07
C ASP A 101 -16.02 11.34 -20.19
N LYS A 102 -14.83 11.15 -19.58
CA LYS A 102 -14.16 12.14 -18.74
C LYS A 102 -12.68 12.20 -19.19
N PRO A 103 -12.32 13.07 -20.14
CA PRO A 103 -11.01 13.08 -20.79
C PRO A 103 -9.90 13.60 -19.86
N ILE A 104 -9.82 13.03 -18.66
CA ILE A 104 -8.85 13.31 -17.61
C ILE A 104 -8.35 12.01 -16.99
N PHE A 105 -7.10 12.01 -16.51
CA PHE A 105 -6.61 10.93 -15.68
C PHE A 105 -7.13 11.07 -14.26
N GLN A 106 -7.86 10.07 -13.80
CA GLN A 106 -8.41 9.98 -12.46
C GLN A 106 -7.57 9.01 -11.65
N LYS A 107 -7.19 9.40 -10.44
CA LYS A 107 -6.48 8.51 -9.52
C LYS A 107 -7.47 7.50 -8.94
N ASN A 108 -7.20 6.21 -9.07
CA ASN A 108 -8.02 5.13 -8.52
C ASN A 108 -7.35 4.35 -7.39
N LYS A 109 -6.01 4.41 -7.31
CA LYS A 109 -5.21 3.84 -6.24
C LYS A 109 -4.19 4.85 -5.76
N ASP A 110 -4.02 4.92 -4.43
CA ASP A 110 -2.95 5.72 -3.83
C ASP A 110 -2.75 5.31 -2.36
N ARG A 111 -1.57 4.84 -2.02
CA ARG A 111 -1.23 4.45 -0.66
C ARG A 111 0.28 4.48 -0.46
N ILE A 112 0.70 5.10 0.60
CA ILE A 112 2.00 4.94 1.23
C ILE A 112 1.73 4.36 2.62
N TYR A 113 2.25 3.17 2.89
CA TYR A 113 2.15 2.53 4.19
C TYR A 113 3.51 1.99 4.61
N PHE A 114 3.96 2.40 5.78
CA PHE A 114 5.16 1.89 6.40
C PHE A 114 4.82 1.32 7.79
N GLU A 115 5.32 0.15 8.09
CA GLU A 115 5.16 -0.50 9.38
C GLU A 115 6.50 -1.02 9.86
N SER A 116 6.80 -0.83 11.15
CA SER A 116 7.99 -1.34 11.82
C SER A 116 7.58 -1.97 13.15
N LYS A 117 7.76 -3.28 13.29
CA LYS A 117 7.41 -4.08 14.48
C LYS A 117 8.68 -4.62 15.10
N TRP A 118 9.01 -4.15 16.26
CA TRP A 118 10.07 -4.71 17.09
C TRP A 118 9.48 -5.61 18.16
N GLY A 119 10.11 -6.77 18.39
CA GLY A 119 9.71 -7.74 19.42
C GLY A 119 10.90 -8.29 20.18
N PHE A 120 10.70 -8.54 21.46
CA PHE A 120 11.65 -9.21 22.32
C PHE A 120 10.96 -10.35 23.08
N GLU A 121 11.43 -11.59 22.90
CA GLU A 121 10.81 -12.80 23.46
C GLU A 121 10.73 -12.74 24.98
N THR A 122 9.55 -13.06 25.51
CA THR A 122 9.34 -13.29 26.95
C THR A 122 9.65 -14.74 27.31
N PRO A 123 9.70 -15.10 28.59
CA PRO A 123 9.76 -16.50 29.02
C PRO A 123 8.54 -17.35 28.61
N ILE A 124 7.44 -16.70 28.24
CA ILE A 124 6.20 -17.38 27.80
C ILE A 124 6.32 -17.69 26.31
N GLN A 125 6.08 -18.95 25.96
CA GLN A 125 6.17 -19.42 24.58
C GLN A 125 5.26 -18.61 23.64
N HIS A 126 5.80 -18.22 22.49
CA HIS A 126 5.10 -17.44 21.44
C HIS A 126 4.66 -16.02 21.86
N LEU A 127 5.07 -15.51 23.01
CA LEU A 127 4.76 -14.18 23.48
C LEU A 127 6.01 -13.31 23.53
N SER A 128 5.95 -12.10 22.97
CA SER A 128 7.02 -11.12 22.98
C SER A 128 6.52 -9.77 23.48
N TYR A 129 7.36 -9.02 24.18
CA TYR A 129 7.17 -7.57 24.30
C TYR A 129 7.26 -6.95 22.91
N SER A 130 6.45 -5.94 22.62
CA SER A 130 6.44 -5.31 21.29
C SER A 130 6.41 -3.79 21.33
N ALA A 131 7.12 -3.19 20.38
CA ALA A 131 6.95 -1.81 19.97
C ALA A 131 6.59 -1.78 18.50
N ASN A 132 5.54 -1.03 18.15
CA ASN A 132 4.90 -1.06 16.83
C ASN A 132 4.78 0.36 16.34
N PHE A 133 5.42 0.70 15.25
CA PHE A 133 5.24 1.97 14.55
C PHE A 133 4.53 1.72 13.22
N ASP A 134 3.53 2.52 12.91
CA ASP A 134 2.93 2.58 11.58
C ASP A 134 2.72 4.01 11.10
N PHE A 135 2.93 4.19 9.81
CA PHE A 135 2.69 5.42 9.09
C PHE A 135 1.89 5.14 7.83
N LYS A 136 0.82 5.90 7.59
CA LYS A 136 -0.03 5.77 6.41
C LYS A 136 -0.38 7.14 5.85
N THR A 137 -0.18 7.32 4.56
CA THR A 137 -0.64 8.48 3.79
C THR A 137 -0.81 8.11 2.32
N GLN A 138 -0.81 9.07 1.42
CA GLN A 138 -0.91 8.93 -0.03
C GLN A 138 0.07 9.86 -0.75
N PHE A 139 0.30 9.62 -2.06
CA PHE A 139 1.28 10.38 -2.85
C PHE A 139 0.78 11.77 -3.26
N GLY A 140 -0.52 11.91 -3.50
CA GLY A 140 -1.03 13.17 -4.04
C GLY A 140 -2.54 13.32 -3.89
N ASP A 141 -3.09 14.34 -4.55
CA ASP A 141 -4.50 14.69 -4.43
C ASP A 141 -5.41 13.68 -5.13
N ASN A 142 -6.54 13.40 -4.51
CA ASN A 142 -7.64 12.64 -5.04
C ASN A 142 -8.89 13.52 -5.11
N PHE A 143 -9.61 13.43 -6.20
CA PHE A 143 -10.77 14.29 -6.48
C PHE A 143 -12.03 13.46 -6.73
N LYS A 144 -13.16 13.98 -6.26
CA LYS A 144 -14.49 13.63 -6.75
C LYS A 144 -14.83 14.60 -7.88
N TYR A 145 -15.31 14.09 -8.98
CA TYR A 145 -15.72 14.89 -10.14
C TYR A 145 -17.23 14.99 -10.18
N GLY A 146 -17.75 16.21 -10.04
CA GLY A 146 -19.15 16.53 -10.25
C GLY A 146 -19.51 16.55 -11.74
N THR A 147 -20.77 16.78 -12.07
CA THR A 147 -21.19 17.03 -13.45
C THR A 147 -20.79 18.46 -13.83
N PRO A 148 -20.00 18.67 -14.89
CA PRO A 148 -19.68 20.01 -15.37
C PRO A 148 -20.94 20.77 -15.75
N VAL A 149 -20.94 22.07 -15.52
CA VAL A 149 -22.02 22.95 -16.03
C VAL A 149 -21.84 23.05 -17.53
N SER A 150 -22.83 22.55 -18.29
CA SER A 150 -22.88 22.59 -19.76
C SER A 150 -24.03 23.49 -20.21
N ASP A 151 -23.84 24.18 -21.31
CA ASP A 151 -24.89 24.91 -22.01
C ASP A 151 -25.89 24.01 -22.76
N GLY A 152 -25.66 22.69 -22.71
CA GLY A 152 -26.47 21.67 -23.38
C GLY A 152 -26.19 21.54 -24.87
N THR A 153 -25.26 22.31 -25.43
CA THR A 153 -24.95 22.34 -26.87
C THR A 153 -23.58 21.72 -27.21
N THR A 154 -22.66 21.77 -26.25
CA THR A 154 -21.29 21.25 -26.40
C THR A 154 -20.94 20.23 -25.33
N GLU A 155 -20.18 19.18 -25.69
CA GLU A 155 -19.66 18.25 -24.70
C GLU A 155 -18.65 18.95 -23.77
N PRO A 156 -18.67 18.63 -22.46
CA PRO A 156 -17.74 19.22 -21.50
C PRO A 156 -16.28 18.98 -21.88
N THR A 157 -15.51 20.04 -21.88
CA THR A 157 -14.07 19.99 -22.14
C THR A 157 -13.29 19.42 -20.93
N LYS A 158 -12.03 19.09 -21.13
CA LYS A 158 -11.12 18.71 -20.02
C LYS A 158 -11.12 19.77 -18.90
N GLN A 159 -11.16 21.06 -19.26
CA GLN A 159 -11.14 22.14 -18.28
C GLN A 159 -12.43 22.20 -17.46
N ASP A 160 -13.58 21.91 -18.05
CA ASP A 160 -14.86 21.90 -17.34
C ASP A 160 -14.90 20.78 -16.29
N TRP A 161 -14.34 19.59 -16.61
CA TRP A 161 -14.14 18.52 -15.65
C TRP A 161 -13.18 18.89 -14.52
N LEU A 162 -12.07 19.59 -14.82
CA LEU A 162 -11.14 20.07 -13.82
C LEU A 162 -11.77 21.14 -12.90
N ASN A 163 -12.66 21.97 -13.41
CA ASN A 163 -13.39 22.97 -12.64
C ASN A 163 -14.48 22.36 -11.73
N ALA A 164 -15.09 21.24 -12.17
CA ALA A 164 -16.15 20.53 -11.44
C ALA A 164 -15.62 19.55 -10.38
N ARG A 165 -14.31 19.58 -10.07
CA ARG A 165 -13.70 18.64 -9.11
C ARG A 165 -13.68 19.19 -7.69
N THR A 166 -13.89 18.28 -6.71
CA THR A 166 -13.75 18.57 -5.28
C THR A 166 -12.70 17.68 -4.69
N ILE A 167 -11.75 18.23 -3.94
CA ILE A 167 -10.69 17.45 -3.29
C ILE A 167 -11.29 16.50 -2.25
N GLN A 168 -10.79 15.27 -2.22
CA GLN A 168 -11.24 14.24 -1.29
C GLN A 168 -10.17 13.83 -0.30
N SER A 169 -8.92 13.86 -0.72
CA SER A 169 -7.74 13.52 0.06
C SER A 169 -6.47 13.94 -0.70
N GLY A 170 -5.33 14.05 -0.03
CA GLY A 170 -4.05 14.43 -0.62
C GLY A 170 -2.85 13.94 0.18
N LEU A 171 -1.66 14.35 -0.22
CA LEU A 171 -0.44 14.10 0.56
C LEU A 171 -0.58 14.73 1.96
N PHE A 172 -0.36 13.95 3.02
CA PHE A 172 -0.63 14.34 4.41
C PHE A 172 -2.06 14.87 4.68
N SER A 173 -3.03 14.43 3.86
CA SER A 173 -4.43 14.81 4.02
C SER A 173 -5.38 13.63 3.70
N PRO A 174 -5.48 12.62 4.64
CA PRO A 174 -4.83 12.53 5.94
C PRO A 174 -3.49 11.78 5.92
N ALA A 175 -2.65 12.02 6.95
CA ALA A 175 -1.60 11.10 7.37
C ALA A 175 -1.88 10.60 8.79
N TYR A 176 -1.66 9.31 9.00
CA TYR A 176 -1.78 8.65 10.30
C TYR A 176 -0.41 8.13 10.71
N MET A 177 0.01 8.42 11.94
CA MET A 177 1.18 7.86 12.58
C MET A 177 0.78 7.29 13.92
N ASN A 178 1.18 6.06 14.24
CA ASN A 178 0.94 5.44 15.53
C ASN A 178 2.23 4.80 16.05
N LEU A 179 2.45 4.89 17.34
CA LEU A 179 3.48 4.18 18.08
C LEU A 179 2.83 3.46 19.28
N GLY A 180 2.78 2.14 19.23
CA GLY A 180 2.16 1.30 20.24
C GLY A 180 3.19 0.47 20.98
N LEU A 181 3.03 0.38 22.31
CA LEU A 181 3.79 -0.51 23.18
C LEU A 181 2.86 -1.57 23.76
N GLY A 182 3.27 -2.84 23.68
CA GLY A 182 2.40 -3.92 24.10
C GLY A 182 3.02 -5.31 24.01
N LEU A 183 2.19 -6.27 23.66
CA LEU A 183 2.52 -7.68 23.55
C LEU A 183 2.20 -8.19 22.16
N LEU A 184 3.10 -8.97 21.61
CA LEU A 184 2.95 -9.67 20.34
C LEU A 184 2.87 -11.18 20.61
N TRP A 185 1.76 -11.80 20.24
CA TRP A 185 1.56 -13.24 20.30
C TRP A 185 1.60 -13.85 18.91
N THR A 186 2.53 -14.80 18.70
CA THR A 186 2.77 -15.45 17.41
C THR A 186 2.69 -16.97 17.53
N PRO A 187 1.48 -17.55 17.76
CA PRO A 187 1.33 -18.99 17.99
C PRO A 187 1.69 -19.83 16.78
N LYS A 188 1.64 -19.24 15.60
CA LYS A 188 1.94 -19.87 14.31
C LYS A 188 2.70 -18.90 13.40
N PRO A 189 3.56 -19.39 12.49
CA PRO A 189 4.31 -18.52 11.57
C PRO A 189 3.44 -17.68 10.63
N TRP A 190 2.20 -18.09 10.41
CA TRP A 190 1.25 -17.43 9.52
C TRP A 190 0.25 -16.51 10.24
N PHE A 191 0.27 -16.47 11.59
CA PHE A 191 -0.65 -15.64 12.39
C PHE A 191 0.09 -14.89 13.49
N SER A 192 -0.25 -13.61 13.65
CA SER A 192 0.21 -12.79 14.78
C SER A 192 -0.90 -11.89 15.29
N LEU A 193 -0.94 -11.72 16.60
CA LEU A 193 -1.83 -10.81 17.31
C LEU A 193 -0.97 -9.85 18.16
N ASN A 194 -1.07 -8.56 17.85
CA ASN A 194 -0.44 -7.50 18.62
C ASN A 194 -1.50 -6.77 19.45
N VAL A 195 -1.30 -6.67 20.74
CA VAL A 195 -2.15 -5.91 21.68
C VAL A 195 -1.29 -4.84 22.32
N ALA A 196 -1.51 -3.59 21.95
CA ALA A 196 -0.76 -2.43 22.40
C ALA A 196 -1.67 -1.46 23.17
N PRO A 197 -1.82 -1.65 24.50
CA PRO A 197 -2.68 -0.81 25.33
C PRO A 197 -2.15 0.63 25.49
N LEU A 198 -0.88 0.86 25.21
CA LEU A 198 -0.23 2.17 25.24
C LEU A 198 0.13 2.57 23.80
N THR A 199 -0.82 3.15 23.09
CA THR A 199 -0.62 3.61 21.72
C THR A 199 -0.83 5.11 21.62
N GLY A 200 0.22 5.85 21.30
CA GLY A 200 0.16 7.26 20.92
C GLY A 200 0.02 7.39 19.40
N GLY A 201 -0.84 8.29 18.95
CA GLY A 201 -1.07 8.55 17.55
C GLY A 201 -1.11 10.03 17.21
N VAL A 202 -0.80 10.36 15.95
CA VAL A 202 -0.97 11.70 15.38
C VAL A 202 -1.67 11.55 14.04
N VAL A 203 -2.76 12.30 13.88
CA VAL A 203 -3.43 12.47 12.58
C VAL A 203 -3.12 13.86 12.08
N ILE A 204 -2.65 13.96 10.83
CA ILE A 204 -2.31 15.23 10.17
C ILE A 204 -3.24 15.41 8.97
N VAL A 205 -3.78 16.63 8.81
CA VAL A 205 -4.54 17.06 7.63
C VAL A 205 -4.01 18.42 7.20
N SER A 206 -3.11 18.39 6.23
CA SER A 206 -2.42 19.58 5.72
C SER A 206 -3.38 20.49 4.98
N ASP A 207 -4.24 19.93 4.14
CA ASP A 207 -5.22 20.69 3.36
C ASP A 207 -6.35 21.23 4.24
N VAL A 208 -6.53 22.54 4.21
CA VAL A 208 -7.54 23.24 5.03
C VAL A 208 -8.97 22.79 4.69
N ALA A 209 -9.27 22.58 3.41
CA ALA A 209 -10.60 22.19 2.93
C ALA A 209 -11.00 20.77 3.43
N LEU A 210 -10.05 19.95 3.82
CA LEU A 210 -10.30 18.58 4.27
C LEU A 210 -10.39 18.42 5.79
N ARG A 211 -10.04 19.46 6.57
CA ARG A 211 -9.93 19.35 8.04
C ARG A 211 -11.25 19.03 8.71
N ASP A 212 -12.35 19.65 8.28
CA ASP A 212 -13.70 19.33 8.79
C ASP A 212 -14.08 17.88 8.50
N LYS A 213 -13.91 17.46 7.25
CA LYS A 213 -14.22 16.09 6.79
C LYS A 213 -13.50 15.01 7.62
N TYR A 214 -12.24 15.25 7.99
CA TYR A 214 -11.43 14.32 8.78
C TYR A 214 -11.50 14.55 10.30
N GLY A 215 -12.48 15.33 10.76
CA GLY A 215 -12.80 15.51 12.18
C GLY A 215 -11.69 16.21 12.97
N MET A 216 -11.05 17.22 12.36
CA MET A 216 -10.09 18.07 13.08
C MET A 216 -10.85 19.00 14.05
N GLU A 217 -10.18 19.34 15.15
CA GLU A 217 -10.74 20.22 16.17
C GLU A 217 -10.88 21.65 15.65
N GLY A 218 -12.07 22.24 15.82
CA GLY A 218 -12.35 23.63 15.45
C GLY A 218 -11.57 24.63 16.32
N THR A 219 -11.06 25.69 15.70
CA THR A 219 -10.28 26.75 16.36
C THR A 219 -10.94 28.14 16.27
N ALA A 220 -11.85 28.33 15.31
CA ALA A 220 -12.67 29.52 15.19
C ALA A 220 -14.13 29.09 14.88
N PHE A 221 -15.09 29.89 15.32
CA PHE A 221 -16.51 29.58 15.20
C PHE A 221 -17.27 30.84 14.73
N ASP A 222 -18.32 30.64 13.97
CA ASP A 222 -19.23 31.68 13.60
C ASP A 222 -20.26 32.00 14.71
N THR A 223 -21.20 32.89 14.43
CA THR A 223 -22.26 33.33 15.37
C THR A 223 -23.25 32.20 15.72
N GLU A 224 -23.32 31.15 14.91
CA GLU A 224 -24.19 29.99 15.09
C GLU A 224 -23.45 28.85 15.81
N GLY A 225 -22.15 29.02 16.13
CA GLY A 225 -21.31 28.03 16.78
C GLY A 225 -20.77 26.96 15.83
N LYS A 226 -20.83 27.15 14.51
CA LYS A 226 -20.25 26.28 13.50
C LYS A 226 -18.76 26.64 13.36
N ALA A 227 -17.90 25.61 13.33
CA ALA A 227 -16.47 25.82 13.13
C ALA A 227 -16.16 26.41 11.74
N THR A 228 -15.30 27.41 11.69
CA THR A 228 -14.85 28.10 10.47
C THR A 228 -13.33 27.92 10.23
N ALA A 229 -12.60 27.44 11.23
CA ALA A 229 -11.20 27.04 11.10
C ALA A 229 -10.93 25.84 11.99
N TRP A 230 -9.90 25.04 11.62
CA TRP A 230 -9.56 23.78 12.29
C TRP A 230 -8.04 23.61 12.44
N LYS A 231 -7.66 22.87 13.49
CA LYS A 231 -6.25 22.47 13.68
C LYS A 231 -5.78 21.58 12.53
N PRO A 232 -4.49 21.66 12.14
CA PRO A 232 -3.90 20.81 11.11
C PRO A 232 -3.59 19.38 11.59
N SER A 233 -3.56 19.16 12.91
CA SER A 233 -3.21 17.88 13.51
C SER A 233 -4.03 17.59 14.77
N ARG A 234 -4.22 16.30 15.04
CA ARG A 234 -4.87 15.77 16.24
C ARG A 234 -3.99 14.71 16.86
N PHE A 235 -3.74 14.82 18.15
CA PHE A 235 -3.09 13.78 18.95
C PHE A 235 -4.14 12.79 19.46
N GLU A 236 -3.78 11.50 19.42
CA GLU A 236 -4.60 10.39 19.92
C GLU A 236 -3.77 9.57 20.90
N PHE A 237 -4.42 9.06 21.97
CA PHE A 237 -3.81 8.12 22.91
C PHE A 237 -4.82 7.05 23.29
N GLY A 238 -4.42 5.77 23.17
CA GLY A 238 -5.41 4.69 23.31
C GLY A 238 -4.82 3.30 23.30
N ALA A 239 -5.68 2.32 23.01
CA ALA A 239 -5.30 0.94 22.78
C ALA A 239 -5.42 0.59 21.32
N GLN A 240 -4.45 -0.16 20.80
CA GLN A 240 -4.48 -0.76 19.47
C GLN A 240 -4.43 -2.28 19.57
N VAL A 241 -5.27 -2.94 18.77
CA VAL A 241 -5.21 -4.39 18.54
C VAL A 241 -5.04 -4.62 17.05
N LYS A 242 -3.98 -5.36 16.66
CA LYS A 242 -3.73 -5.75 15.26
C LYS A 242 -3.64 -7.27 15.17
N ALA A 243 -4.44 -7.87 14.31
CA ALA A 243 -4.35 -9.28 13.95
C ALA A 243 -3.89 -9.38 12.48
N ASP A 244 -2.77 -10.06 12.26
CA ASP A 244 -2.22 -10.33 10.94
C ASP A 244 -2.26 -11.83 10.66
N MET A 245 -2.70 -12.19 9.45
CA MET A 245 -2.63 -13.56 8.96
C MET A 245 -2.08 -13.56 7.54
N SER A 246 -1.14 -14.48 7.27
CA SER A 246 -0.58 -14.71 5.94
C SER A 246 -0.53 -16.21 5.67
N TRP A 247 -1.58 -16.71 5.06
CA TRP A 247 -1.77 -18.14 4.83
C TRP A 247 -1.42 -18.50 3.39
N ILE A 248 -0.34 -19.27 3.22
CA ILE A 248 0.05 -19.89 1.95
C ILE A 248 -0.74 -21.19 1.85
N ILE A 249 -1.83 -21.18 1.07
CA ILE A 249 -2.71 -22.34 0.89
C ILE A 249 -2.03 -23.37 0.01
N ASN A 250 -1.35 -22.90 -1.04
CA ASN A 250 -0.47 -23.70 -1.91
C ASN A 250 0.52 -22.77 -2.64
N ASP A 251 1.39 -23.33 -3.48
CA ASP A 251 2.44 -22.58 -4.22
C ASP A 251 1.92 -21.44 -5.10
N ASN A 252 0.64 -21.48 -5.45
CA ASN A 252 0.02 -20.50 -6.34
C ASN A 252 -1.01 -19.60 -5.64
N PHE A 253 -1.46 -19.96 -4.42
CA PHE A 253 -2.57 -19.27 -3.77
C PHE A 253 -2.19 -18.86 -2.35
N THR A 254 -2.21 -17.53 -2.11
CA THR A 254 -1.91 -16.94 -0.80
C THR A 254 -3.07 -16.01 -0.39
N TYR A 255 -3.52 -16.17 0.85
CA TYR A 255 -4.45 -15.23 1.48
C TYR A 255 -3.76 -14.48 2.60
N THR A 256 -3.85 -13.15 2.57
CA THR A 256 -3.35 -12.29 3.64
C THR A 256 -4.48 -11.40 4.14
N THR A 257 -4.56 -11.22 5.45
CA THR A 257 -5.50 -10.30 6.06
C THR A 257 -4.85 -9.56 7.23
N GLN A 258 -5.22 -8.31 7.42
CA GLN A 258 -4.84 -7.49 8.57
C GLN A 258 -6.09 -6.79 9.10
N LEU A 259 -6.47 -7.08 10.33
CA LEU A 259 -7.50 -6.36 11.07
C LEU A 259 -6.84 -5.49 12.12
N ALA A 260 -7.09 -4.19 12.10
CA ALA A 260 -6.60 -3.24 13.10
C ALA A 260 -7.79 -2.52 13.75
N LEU A 261 -7.80 -2.50 15.07
CA LEU A 261 -8.76 -1.79 15.89
C LEU A 261 -7.98 -0.77 16.74
N PHE A 262 -8.46 0.47 16.79
CA PHE A 262 -7.88 1.51 17.65
C PHE A 262 -8.99 2.17 18.48
N TYR A 263 -8.86 2.14 19.78
CA TYR A 263 -9.77 2.80 20.71
C TYR A 263 -9.07 3.97 21.40
N ASN A 264 -9.60 5.19 21.21
CA ASN A 264 -9.00 6.42 21.73
C ASN A 264 -9.50 6.69 23.15
N TYR A 265 -8.61 6.68 24.13
CA TYR A 265 -8.94 6.98 25.53
C TYR A 265 -9.30 8.44 25.77
N LEU A 266 -8.84 9.35 24.91
CA LEU A 266 -9.14 10.78 25.00
C LEU A 266 -10.57 11.11 24.58
N THR A 267 -11.22 10.19 23.83
CA THR A 267 -12.60 10.32 23.37
C THR A 267 -13.41 9.06 23.68
N PRO A 268 -13.62 8.71 24.98
CA PRO A 268 -14.13 7.38 25.38
C PRO A 268 -15.59 7.12 24.98
N LYS A 269 -16.33 8.13 24.52
CA LYS A 269 -17.71 7.98 24.02
C LYS A 269 -17.78 7.73 22.51
N VAL A 270 -16.63 7.73 21.82
CA VAL A 270 -16.53 7.51 20.39
C VAL A 270 -16.17 6.06 20.15
N GLU A 271 -16.79 5.44 19.15
CA GLU A 271 -16.53 4.05 18.77
C GLU A 271 -15.07 3.85 18.30
N PRO A 272 -14.54 2.63 18.36
CA PRO A 272 -13.19 2.36 17.86
C PRO A 272 -13.10 2.55 16.33
N ARG A 273 -11.94 3.03 15.88
CA ARG A 273 -11.57 3.01 14.47
C ARG A 273 -11.23 1.58 14.07
N ILE A 274 -11.78 1.13 12.94
CA ILE A 274 -11.58 -0.22 12.40
C ILE A 274 -10.98 -0.10 11.00
N THR A 275 -9.94 -0.87 10.74
CA THR A 275 -9.37 -1.05 9.40
C THR A 275 -9.22 -2.55 9.16
N TRP A 276 -9.77 -3.05 8.06
CA TRP A 276 -9.67 -4.45 7.70
C TRP A 276 -9.26 -4.58 6.24
N ASP A 277 -8.03 -4.99 6.02
CA ASP A 277 -7.41 -5.19 4.72
C ASP A 277 -7.34 -6.69 4.42
N ASN A 278 -7.80 -7.11 3.25
CA ASN A 278 -7.70 -8.49 2.76
C ASN A 278 -7.07 -8.51 1.39
N LYS A 279 -6.29 -9.54 1.11
CA LYS A 279 -5.68 -9.77 -0.19
C LYS A 279 -5.64 -11.27 -0.49
N VAL A 280 -6.26 -11.65 -1.58
CA VAL A 280 -6.10 -12.96 -2.22
C VAL A 280 -5.15 -12.77 -3.39
N PHE A 281 -4.07 -13.51 -3.40
CA PHE A 281 -3.11 -13.55 -4.49
C PHE A 281 -3.11 -14.92 -5.11
N TRP A 282 -3.42 -14.98 -6.41
CA TRP A 282 -3.43 -16.22 -7.19
C TRP A 282 -2.45 -16.13 -8.36
N LYS A 283 -1.34 -16.85 -8.27
CA LYS A 283 -0.34 -16.98 -9.32
C LYS A 283 -0.86 -17.91 -10.41
N LEU A 284 -1.18 -17.36 -11.56
CA LEU A 284 -1.69 -18.11 -12.71
C LEU A 284 -0.58 -18.68 -13.58
N ALA A 285 0.56 -17.95 -13.68
CA ALA A 285 1.75 -18.36 -14.41
C ALA A 285 3.00 -17.77 -13.73
N LYS A 286 4.20 -18.04 -14.28
CA LYS A 286 5.48 -17.60 -13.69
C LYS A 286 5.51 -16.11 -13.34
N TYR A 287 4.91 -15.27 -14.19
CA TYR A 287 4.93 -13.80 -14.06
C TYR A 287 3.54 -13.18 -14.06
N PHE A 288 2.47 -13.97 -14.08
CA PHE A 288 1.11 -13.44 -14.11
C PHE A 288 0.32 -13.89 -12.89
N ALA A 289 -0.38 -12.95 -12.29
CA ALA A 289 -1.22 -13.20 -11.13
C ALA A 289 -2.56 -12.46 -11.24
N LEU A 290 -3.56 -13.04 -10.60
CA LEU A 290 -4.82 -12.40 -10.25
C LEU A 290 -4.75 -12.01 -8.78
N THR A 291 -5.11 -10.77 -8.48
CA THR A 291 -5.13 -10.25 -7.10
C THR A 291 -6.51 -9.67 -6.82
N LEU A 292 -7.17 -10.18 -5.80
CA LEU A 292 -8.35 -9.56 -5.21
C LEU A 292 -7.95 -8.91 -3.89
N SER A 293 -8.19 -7.60 -3.76
CA SER A 293 -7.93 -6.86 -2.52
C SER A 293 -9.20 -6.17 -2.07
N THR A 294 -9.55 -6.29 -0.80
CA THR A 294 -10.63 -5.53 -0.17
C THR A 294 -10.12 -4.72 1.01
N ASN A 295 -10.63 -3.51 1.15
CA ASN A 295 -10.35 -2.62 2.26
C ASN A 295 -11.67 -2.17 2.87
N LEU A 296 -11.85 -2.40 4.15
CA LEU A 296 -12.96 -1.86 4.93
C LEU A 296 -12.40 -0.91 5.98
N ILE A 297 -12.93 0.30 6.02
CA ILE A 297 -12.52 1.33 6.98
C ILE A 297 -13.77 1.90 7.65
N TYR A 298 -13.75 1.92 8.98
CA TYR A 298 -14.67 2.69 9.78
C TYR A 298 -13.87 3.62 10.70
N ASP A 299 -13.99 4.92 10.49
CA ASP A 299 -13.44 5.94 11.39
C ASP A 299 -14.60 6.84 11.84
N PRO A 300 -14.94 6.81 13.13
CA PRO A 300 -16.11 7.53 13.66
C PRO A 300 -15.96 9.06 13.59
N LEU A 301 -14.75 9.57 13.33
CA LEU A 301 -14.48 11.01 13.19
C LEU A 301 -14.45 11.46 11.73
N VAL A 302 -14.50 10.53 10.75
CA VAL A 302 -14.46 10.85 9.33
C VAL A 302 -15.88 10.83 8.75
N LYS A 303 -16.27 11.94 8.12
CA LYS A 303 -17.53 12.08 7.41
C LYS A 303 -17.41 11.45 6.02
N VAL A 304 -18.33 10.55 5.66
CA VAL A 304 -18.25 9.79 4.39
C VAL A 304 -19.56 9.74 3.60
N LYS A 305 -20.69 10.04 4.24
CA LYS A 305 -22.01 10.05 3.59
C LYS A 305 -22.52 11.47 3.53
N ASP A 306 -23.07 11.82 2.38
CA ASP A 306 -23.81 13.06 2.10
C ASP A 306 -25.30 12.72 2.17
N THR A 307 -25.98 13.20 3.21
CA THR A 307 -27.41 12.91 3.44
C THR A 307 -28.34 14.02 2.97
N ASN A 308 -27.81 15.22 2.77
CA ASN A 308 -28.53 16.39 2.33
C ASN A 308 -28.35 16.72 0.83
N ASN A 309 -27.51 15.95 0.12
CA ASN A 309 -27.20 16.07 -1.30
C ASN A 309 -26.58 17.42 -1.72
N ASP A 310 -25.84 18.08 -0.82
CA ASP A 310 -25.09 19.30 -1.14
C ASP A 310 -23.71 19.04 -1.75
N GLY A 311 -23.32 17.77 -1.85
CA GLY A 311 -22.04 17.33 -2.40
C GLY A 311 -20.93 17.18 -1.35
N GLU A 312 -21.17 17.55 -0.09
CA GLU A 312 -20.27 17.39 1.05
C GLU A 312 -20.73 16.25 1.96
N ALA A 313 -19.78 15.51 2.53
CA ALA A 313 -20.12 14.46 3.47
C ALA A 313 -20.44 15.05 4.84
N ASP A 314 -21.56 14.64 5.44
CA ASP A 314 -22.10 15.16 6.71
C ASP A 314 -22.11 14.13 7.85
N ILE A 315 -22.16 12.82 7.55
CA ILE A 315 -22.18 11.77 8.56
C ILE A 315 -21.11 10.71 8.38
N LYS A 316 -20.73 10.06 9.50
CA LYS A 316 -19.81 8.90 9.52
C LYS A 316 -20.43 7.67 8.86
N GLY A 317 -19.59 6.74 8.43
CA GLY A 317 -20.04 5.47 7.86
C GLY A 317 -18.91 4.51 7.56
N VAL A 318 -19.28 3.29 7.19
CA VAL A 318 -18.34 2.27 6.72
C VAL A 318 -17.95 2.59 5.28
N GLN A 319 -16.65 2.58 5.03
CA GLN A 319 -16.06 2.72 3.70
C GLN A 319 -15.61 1.33 3.25
N PHE A 320 -16.00 0.93 2.05
CA PHE A 320 -15.58 -0.33 1.45
C PHE A 320 -14.98 -0.07 0.08
N LYS A 321 -13.87 -0.74 -0.22
CA LYS A 321 -13.19 -0.66 -1.50
C LYS A 321 -12.72 -2.05 -1.90
N GLU A 322 -12.91 -2.38 -3.17
CA GLU A 322 -12.51 -3.64 -3.77
C GLU A 322 -11.68 -3.38 -5.03
N TYR A 323 -10.66 -4.20 -5.23
CA TYR A 323 -9.89 -4.27 -6.47
C TYR A 323 -9.78 -5.71 -6.92
N LEU A 324 -10.13 -5.98 -8.16
CA LEU A 324 -9.77 -7.20 -8.86
C LEU A 324 -8.78 -6.85 -9.97
N GLU A 325 -7.59 -7.40 -9.90
CA GLU A 325 -6.49 -7.03 -10.78
C GLU A 325 -5.84 -8.25 -11.39
N PHE A 326 -5.62 -8.20 -12.70
CA PHE A 326 -4.78 -9.13 -13.43
C PHE A 326 -3.55 -8.38 -13.92
N GLY A 327 -2.36 -8.94 -13.72
CA GLY A 327 -1.17 -8.24 -14.12
C GLY A 327 0.12 -9.04 -14.00
N PHE A 328 1.21 -8.36 -14.37
CA PHE A 328 2.57 -8.88 -14.26
C PHE A 328 3.05 -8.75 -12.81
N THR A 329 3.60 -9.82 -12.24
CA THR A 329 4.17 -9.86 -10.90
C THR A 329 5.61 -10.36 -10.94
N TYR A 330 6.47 -9.72 -10.16
CA TYR A 330 7.85 -10.13 -9.97
C TYR A 330 8.24 -10.05 -8.49
N THR A 331 8.83 -11.13 -7.99
CA THR A 331 9.25 -11.22 -6.57
C THR A 331 10.73 -11.51 -6.49
N ILE A 332 11.44 -10.69 -5.73
CA ILE A 332 12.84 -10.90 -5.35
C ILE A 332 12.87 -11.23 -3.86
N SER A 333 13.48 -12.36 -3.50
CA SER A 333 13.73 -12.71 -2.10
C SER A 333 15.23 -12.91 -1.89
N HIS A 334 15.75 -12.35 -0.82
CA HIS A 334 17.13 -12.51 -0.44
C HIS A 334 17.26 -12.77 1.07
N LYS A 335 17.97 -13.82 1.43
CA LYS A 335 18.26 -14.15 2.82
C LYS A 335 19.76 -13.87 3.05
N ARG A 336 20.06 -12.92 3.92
CA ARG A 336 21.40 -12.52 4.34
C ARG A 336 21.67 -12.90 5.78
#